data_4713b8397e12e26ca1269f8e160f861c
#
_entry.id   4713b8397e12e26ca1269f8e160f861c
#
_cell.length_a   1.000
_cell.length_b   1.000
_cell.length_c   1.000
_cell.angle_alpha   90.00
_cell.angle_beta   90.00
_cell.angle_gamma   90.00
#
_symmetry.space_group_name_H-M   'P 1'
#
loop_
_entity.id
_entity.type
_entity.pdbx_description
1 polymer ?
#
loop_
_entity_poly.entity_id
_entity_poly.type
_entity_poly.pdbx_seq_one_letter_code
_entity_poly.pdbx_strand_id
1 'polypeptide(L)'
;GFSPFWAAAVICVLSTVITIFFVAGANVKSVSAIAGTAFGVLVAGVLALIFGQLAGISGYNVSEVESLLFIGQNIPINIGGLLFSGILISTLGAVMDVGMSLASTIDEIHEKKPELSVSELFRSGINVGRDMMGTMSNTLILAFVGGSIVTLMIDYCYDLSYYQLINSNNICIEIMQGLSGTIGIVLTVPFTSLLTAVMIKKYHKKKEQTKDSG
;
A
#
# COMPACT_ATOMS: atom_id res chain seq x y z
N GLY A 1 5.15 -16.46 20.42
CA GLY A 1 3.89 -15.94 19.91
C GLY A 1 4.03 -15.40 18.49
N PHE A 2 3.05 -15.61 17.67
CA PHE A 2 3.01 -15.05 16.31
C PHE A 2 2.93 -13.51 16.41
N SER A 3 3.80 -12.80 15.68
CA SER A 3 3.69 -11.34 15.60
C SER A 3 2.55 -10.97 14.65
N PRO A 4 1.54 -10.19 15.08
CA PRO A 4 0.41 -9.79 14.23
C PRO A 4 0.86 -9.09 12.94
N PHE A 5 1.95 -8.34 12.99
CA PHE A 5 2.53 -7.65 11.83
C PHE A 5 2.94 -8.63 10.72
N TRP A 6 3.63 -9.71 11.05
CA TRP A 6 4.04 -10.70 10.04
C TRP A 6 2.84 -11.49 9.50
N ALA A 7 1.86 -11.79 10.36
CA ALA A 7 0.62 -12.41 9.92
C ALA A 7 -0.13 -11.51 8.92
N ALA A 8 -0.25 -10.22 9.22
CA ALA A 8 -0.85 -9.25 8.32
C ALA A 8 -0.08 -9.13 6.99
N ALA A 9 1.25 -9.10 7.03
CA ALA A 9 2.07 -9.05 5.82
C ALA A 9 1.82 -10.27 4.92
N VAL A 10 1.77 -11.48 5.49
CA VAL A 10 1.44 -12.71 4.74
C VAL A 10 0.03 -12.65 4.15
N ILE A 11 -0.97 -12.22 4.94
CA ILE A 11 -2.34 -12.07 4.47
C ILE A 11 -2.43 -11.05 3.34
N CYS A 12 -1.73 -9.91 3.44
CA CYS A 12 -1.68 -8.91 2.39
C CYS A 12 -1.10 -9.47 1.09
N VAL A 13 -0.01 -10.23 1.17
CA VAL A 13 0.60 -10.86 -0.02
C VAL A 13 -0.35 -11.89 -0.63
N LEU A 14 -0.93 -12.78 0.17
CA LEU A 14 -1.88 -13.79 -0.30
C LEU A 14 -3.11 -13.15 -0.94
N SER A 15 -3.70 -12.15 -0.29
CA SER A 15 -4.84 -11.40 -0.81
C SER A 15 -4.51 -10.75 -2.16
N THR A 16 -3.34 -10.10 -2.26
CA THR A 16 -2.86 -9.50 -3.51
C THR A 16 -2.75 -10.52 -4.63
N VAL A 17 -2.10 -11.66 -4.36
CA VAL A 17 -1.90 -12.72 -5.34
C VAL A 17 -3.25 -13.27 -5.82
N ILE A 18 -4.14 -13.63 -4.89
CA ILE A 18 -5.45 -14.19 -5.22
C ILE A 18 -6.27 -13.19 -6.03
N THR A 19 -6.38 -11.95 -5.56
CA THR A 19 -7.19 -10.92 -6.21
C THR A 19 -6.68 -10.58 -7.60
N ILE A 20 -5.38 -10.35 -7.77
CA ILE A 20 -4.81 -9.98 -9.06
C ILE A 20 -4.89 -11.14 -10.06
N PHE A 21 -4.63 -12.37 -9.65
CA PHE A 21 -4.79 -13.52 -10.55
C PHE A 21 -6.26 -13.79 -10.91
N PHE A 22 -7.18 -13.55 -9.99
CA PHE A 22 -8.60 -13.73 -10.28
C PHE A 22 -9.14 -12.67 -11.25
N VAL A 23 -8.69 -11.42 -11.13
CA VAL A 23 -9.17 -10.29 -11.95
C VAL A 23 -8.45 -10.22 -13.30
N ALA A 24 -7.13 -10.34 -13.33
CA ALA A 24 -6.30 -10.12 -14.53
C ALA A 24 -5.78 -11.40 -15.19
N GLY A 25 -6.03 -12.56 -14.58
CA GLY A 25 -5.48 -13.85 -15.03
C GLY A 25 -3.98 -13.98 -14.78
N ALA A 26 -3.41 -15.12 -15.17
CA ALA A 26 -1.98 -15.43 -15.00
C ALA A 26 -1.15 -14.90 -16.19
N ASN A 27 -0.93 -13.59 -16.22
CA ASN A 27 -0.20 -12.89 -17.28
C ASN A 27 1.03 -12.15 -16.72
N VAL A 28 1.88 -11.66 -17.60
CA VAL A 28 3.07 -10.87 -17.23
C VAL A 28 2.70 -9.63 -16.46
N LYS A 29 1.61 -8.94 -16.84
CA LYS A 29 1.07 -7.76 -16.13
C LYS A 29 0.67 -8.10 -14.69
N SER A 30 0.05 -9.27 -14.47
CA SER A 30 -0.35 -9.71 -13.13
C SER A 30 0.83 -9.90 -12.20
N VAL A 31 1.90 -10.54 -12.69
CA VAL A 31 3.14 -10.72 -11.91
C VAL A 31 3.78 -9.38 -11.58
N SER A 32 3.82 -8.45 -12.54
CA SER A 32 4.37 -7.10 -12.33
C SER A 32 3.54 -6.31 -11.31
N ALA A 33 2.21 -6.41 -11.40
CA ALA A 33 1.29 -5.75 -10.47
C ALA A 33 1.43 -6.31 -9.05
N ILE A 34 1.53 -7.64 -8.89
CA ILE A 34 1.75 -8.28 -7.58
C ILE A 34 3.06 -7.81 -6.95
N ALA A 35 4.16 -7.82 -7.73
CA ALA A 35 5.45 -7.37 -7.22
C ALA A 35 5.45 -5.87 -6.87
N GLY A 36 4.80 -5.03 -7.70
CA GLY A 36 4.63 -3.61 -7.43
C GLY A 36 3.83 -3.32 -6.18
N THR A 37 2.70 -4.02 -6.01
CA THR A 37 1.86 -3.91 -4.82
C THR A 37 2.60 -4.37 -3.57
N ALA A 38 3.27 -5.53 -3.62
CA ALA A 38 4.05 -6.03 -2.50
C ALA A 38 5.14 -5.04 -2.08
N PHE A 39 5.86 -4.45 -3.04
CA PHE A 39 6.85 -3.42 -2.77
C PHE A 39 6.22 -2.20 -2.09
N GLY A 40 5.13 -1.64 -2.63
CA GLY A 40 4.47 -0.46 -2.08
C GLY A 40 3.94 -0.66 -0.66
N VAL A 41 3.32 -1.82 -0.40
CA VAL A 41 2.83 -2.17 0.95
C VAL A 41 3.98 -2.35 1.94
N LEU A 42 5.09 -3.00 1.51
CA LEU A 42 6.27 -3.13 2.35
C LEU A 42 6.88 -1.77 2.70
N VAL A 43 6.98 -0.87 1.73
CA VAL A 43 7.46 0.50 1.95
C VAL A 43 6.56 1.23 2.94
N ALA A 44 5.23 1.19 2.75
CA ALA A 44 4.28 1.80 3.67
C ALA A 44 4.42 1.24 5.09
N GLY A 45 4.56 -0.08 5.24
CA GLY A 45 4.76 -0.73 6.52
C GLY A 45 6.05 -0.32 7.23
N VAL A 46 7.17 -0.27 6.49
CA VAL A 46 8.46 0.18 7.03
C VAL A 46 8.41 1.65 7.46
N LEU A 47 7.78 2.51 6.65
CA LEU A 47 7.61 3.93 7.00
C LEU A 47 6.70 4.11 8.21
N ALA A 48 5.63 3.34 8.32
CA ALA A 48 4.77 3.36 9.49
C ALA A 48 5.54 3.00 10.77
N LEU A 49 6.41 1.98 10.72
CA LEU A 49 7.27 1.62 11.85
C LEU A 49 8.26 2.73 12.19
N ILE A 50 8.89 3.36 11.19
CA ILE A 50 9.83 4.47 11.40
C ILE A 50 9.11 5.67 12.01
N PHE A 51 7.99 6.09 11.44
CA PHE A 51 7.21 7.23 11.96
C PHE A 51 6.63 6.93 13.34
N GLY A 52 6.17 5.69 13.58
CA GLY A 52 5.72 5.27 14.89
C GLY A 52 6.81 5.39 15.96
N GLN A 53 8.03 4.95 15.65
CA GLN A 53 9.18 5.10 16.55
C GLN A 53 9.55 6.56 16.79
N LEU A 54 9.57 7.39 15.75
CA LEU A 54 9.89 8.83 15.86
C LEU A 54 8.83 9.60 16.66
N ALA A 55 7.55 9.24 16.52
CA ALA A 55 6.45 9.85 17.24
C ALA A 55 6.21 9.25 18.64
N GLY A 56 6.97 8.23 19.05
CA GLY A 56 6.77 7.54 20.30
C GLY A 56 5.49 6.68 20.35
N ILE A 57 4.93 6.35 19.19
CA ILE A 57 3.72 5.53 19.07
C ILE A 57 4.12 4.06 19.05
N SER A 58 3.80 3.36 20.11
CA SER A 58 4.15 1.94 20.29
C SER A 58 3.01 0.96 19.94
N GLY A 59 1.84 1.48 19.54
CA GLY A 59 0.61 0.71 19.38
C GLY A 59 -0.16 0.46 20.69
N TYR A 60 0.45 0.76 21.83
CA TYR A 60 -0.25 0.81 23.13
C TYR A 60 -0.95 2.15 23.38
N ASN A 61 -0.84 3.07 22.44
CA ASN A 61 -1.40 4.43 22.51
C ASN A 61 -2.81 4.52 21.87
N VAL A 62 -3.42 3.39 21.52
CA VAL A 62 -4.75 3.33 20.91
C VAL A 62 -5.82 3.46 21.99
N SER A 63 -6.91 4.17 21.71
CA SER A 63 -7.98 4.49 22.67
C SER A 63 -8.63 3.27 23.33
N GLU A 64 -8.61 2.10 22.67
CA GLU A 64 -9.22 0.86 23.15
C GLU A 64 -8.20 -0.13 23.75
N VAL A 65 -7.01 0.36 24.04
CA VAL A 65 -5.91 -0.49 24.54
C VAL A 65 -6.25 -1.16 25.86
N GLU A 66 -7.03 -0.52 26.72
CA GLU A 66 -7.41 -1.07 28.02
C GLU A 66 -8.20 -2.39 27.87
N SER A 67 -9.16 -2.42 26.93
CA SER A 67 -9.92 -3.62 26.59
C SER A 67 -9.03 -4.72 26.04
N LEU A 68 -8.07 -4.35 25.19
CA LEU A 68 -7.10 -5.29 24.60
C LEU A 68 -6.10 -5.81 25.64
N LEU A 69 -5.69 -4.99 26.61
CA LEU A 69 -4.81 -5.41 27.70
C LEU A 69 -5.51 -6.39 28.62
N PHE A 70 -6.81 -6.19 28.91
CA PHE A 70 -7.60 -7.12 29.71
C PHE A 70 -7.71 -8.49 29.04
N ILE A 71 -7.96 -8.53 27.74
CA ILE A 71 -7.99 -9.77 26.93
C ILE A 71 -6.58 -10.37 26.83
N GLY A 72 -5.56 -9.55 26.68
CA GLY A 72 -4.15 -9.95 26.52
C GLY A 72 -3.55 -10.61 27.75
N GLN A 73 -4.16 -10.47 28.95
CA GLN A 73 -3.75 -11.23 30.14
C GLN A 73 -3.94 -12.74 29.97
N ASN A 74 -4.90 -13.14 29.15
CA ASN A 74 -5.22 -14.56 28.93
C ASN A 74 -4.66 -15.10 27.60
N ILE A 75 -4.29 -14.23 26.67
CA ILE A 75 -3.79 -14.59 25.33
C ILE A 75 -2.55 -13.76 25.05
N PRO A 76 -1.38 -14.34 24.73
CA PRO A 76 -0.14 -13.61 24.46
C PRO A 76 -0.21 -12.92 23.07
N ILE A 77 -0.93 -11.80 22.99
CA ILE A 77 -1.07 -10.97 21.78
C ILE A 77 -0.09 -9.81 21.88
N ASN A 78 0.68 -9.57 20.81
CA ASN A 78 1.48 -8.36 20.69
C ASN A 78 0.58 -7.20 20.23
N ILE A 79 0.03 -6.46 21.20
CA ILE A 79 -0.91 -5.36 20.98
C ILE A 79 -0.26 -4.25 20.12
N GLY A 80 1.02 -3.94 20.37
CA GLY A 80 1.74 -2.95 19.58
C GLY A 80 1.82 -3.30 18.09
N GLY A 81 1.90 -4.59 17.77
CA GLY A 81 1.90 -5.06 16.39
C GLY A 81 0.55 -4.94 15.68
N LEU A 82 -0.57 -4.84 16.39
CA LEU A 82 -1.91 -4.73 15.78
C LEU A 82 -2.11 -3.42 15.03
N LEU A 83 -1.66 -2.30 15.60
CA LEU A 83 -1.74 -1.00 14.94
C LEU A 83 -1.06 -1.02 13.57
N PHE A 84 0.19 -1.48 13.53
CA PHE A 84 0.96 -1.55 12.28
C PHE A 84 0.40 -2.58 11.30
N SER A 85 -0.23 -3.64 11.78
CA SER A 85 -0.99 -4.59 10.96
C SER A 85 -2.18 -3.92 10.29
N GLY A 86 -2.92 -3.09 11.02
CA GLY A 86 -4.03 -2.29 10.50
C GLY A 86 -3.58 -1.36 9.37
N ILE A 87 -2.43 -0.71 9.52
CA ILE A 87 -1.86 0.18 8.50
C ILE A 87 -1.52 -0.59 7.22
N LEU A 88 -0.92 -1.77 7.32
CA LEU A 88 -0.62 -2.61 6.16
C LEU A 88 -1.90 -2.99 5.40
N ILE A 89 -2.92 -3.45 6.11
CA ILE A 89 -4.18 -3.91 5.51
C ILE A 89 -4.94 -2.73 4.88
N SER A 90 -5.03 -1.61 5.56
CA SER A 90 -5.75 -0.43 5.05
C SER A 90 -5.08 0.21 3.82
N THR A 91 -3.75 0.17 3.75
CA THR A 91 -2.99 0.71 2.62
C THR A 91 -3.01 -0.24 1.42
N LEU A 92 -3.17 -1.55 1.64
CA LEU A 92 -3.12 -2.56 0.59
C LEU A 92 -4.06 -2.27 -0.56
N GLY A 93 -5.32 -1.92 -0.30
CA GLY A 93 -6.33 -1.67 -1.33
C GLY A 93 -5.88 -0.60 -2.31
N ALA A 94 -5.51 0.57 -1.81
CA ALA A 94 -5.09 1.70 -2.64
C ALA A 94 -3.80 1.42 -3.43
N VAL A 95 -2.82 0.75 -2.83
CA VAL A 95 -1.56 0.37 -3.49
C VAL A 95 -1.80 -0.68 -4.58
N MET A 96 -2.70 -1.65 -4.31
CA MET A 96 -3.06 -2.70 -5.26
C MET A 96 -3.76 -2.14 -6.50
N ASP A 97 -4.70 -1.21 -6.31
CA ASP A 97 -5.43 -0.57 -7.41
C ASP A 97 -4.48 0.21 -8.33
N VAL A 98 -3.53 0.95 -7.75
CA VAL A 98 -2.51 1.68 -8.51
C VAL A 98 -1.59 0.71 -9.25
N GLY A 99 -1.07 -0.32 -8.58
CA GLY A 99 -0.16 -1.30 -9.17
C GLY A 99 -0.80 -2.04 -10.34
N MET A 100 -2.06 -2.48 -10.18
CA MET A 100 -2.79 -3.21 -11.20
C MET A 100 -3.17 -2.34 -12.40
N SER A 101 -3.74 -1.15 -12.15
CA SER A 101 -4.14 -0.24 -13.22
C SER A 101 -2.94 0.21 -14.05
N LEU A 102 -1.82 0.47 -13.40
CA LEU A 102 -0.60 0.90 -14.07
C LEU A 102 0.01 -0.23 -14.91
N ALA A 103 0.10 -1.45 -14.38
CA ALA A 103 0.58 -2.61 -15.12
C ALA A 103 -0.30 -2.90 -16.35
N SER A 104 -1.63 -2.81 -16.19
CA SER A 104 -2.58 -3.00 -17.28
C SER A 104 -2.46 -1.92 -18.36
N THR A 105 -2.28 -0.67 -17.94
CA THR A 105 -2.09 0.46 -18.88
C THR A 105 -0.82 0.32 -19.71
N ILE A 106 0.30 -0.08 -19.09
CA ILE A 106 1.56 -0.27 -19.80
C ILE A 106 1.47 -1.47 -20.78
N ASP A 107 0.80 -2.54 -20.37
CA ASP A 107 0.53 -3.70 -21.23
C ASP A 107 -0.28 -3.30 -22.46
N GLU A 108 -1.36 -2.56 -22.30
CA GLU A 108 -2.20 -2.05 -23.37
C GLU A 108 -1.45 -1.09 -24.32
N ILE A 109 -0.57 -0.23 -23.80
CA ILE A 109 0.27 0.65 -24.62
C ILE A 109 1.23 -0.19 -25.46
N HIS A 110 1.83 -1.24 -24.88
CA HIS A 110 2.74 -2.12 -25.60
C HIS A 110 2.03 -2.94 -26.66
N GLU A 111 0.82 -3.45 -26.42
CA GLU A 111 0.03 -4.16 -27.41
C GLU A 111 -0.28 -3.31 -28.64
N LYS A 112 -0.60 -2.01 -28.45
CA LYS A 112 -0.87 -1.06 -29.54
C LYS A 112 0.38 -0.57 -30.27
N LYS A 113 1.51 -0.50 -29.58
CA LYS A 113 2.80 -0.04 -30.11
C LYS A 113 3.95 -0.93 -29.63
N PRO A 114 4.15 -2.10 -30.25
CA PRO A 114 5.18 -3.06 -29.82
C PRO A 114 6.62 -2.56 -29.99
N GLU A 115 6.84 -1.57 -30.85
CA GLU A 115 8.15 -0.96 -31.13
C GLU A 115 8.71 -0.11 -29.99
N LEU A 116 7.86 0.38 -29.07
CA LEU A 116 8.30 1.25 -27.98
C LEU A 116 9.40 0.60 -27.15
N SER A 117 10.42 1.37 -26.84
CA SER A 117 11.50 0.96 -25.94
C SER A 117 11.04 0.84 -24.47
N VAL A 118 11.82 0.15 -23.64
CA VAL A 118 11.56 0.07 -22.19
C VAL A 118 11.48 1.47 -21.56
N SER A 119 12.34 2.39 -22.01
CA SER A 119 12.38 3.76 -21.48
C SER A 119 11.11 4.56 -21.84
N GLU A 120 10.58 4.38 -23.03
CA GLU A 120 9.33 5.02 -23.46
C GLU A 120 8.11 4.45 -22.74
N LEU A 121 8.06 3.12 -22.56
CA LEU A 121 7.02 2.48 -21.78
C LEU A 121 7.06 2.92 -20.31
N PHE A 122 8.24 2.98 -19.72
CA PHE A 122 8.44 3.50 -18.37
C PHE A 122 7.94 4.94 -18.22
N ARG A 123 8.35 5.81 -19.16
CA ARG A 123 7.93 7.23 -19.17
C ARG A 123 6.42 7.38 -19.31
N SER A 124 5.80 6.57 -20.17
CA SER A 124 4.34 6.52 -20.31
C SER A 124 3.67 6.08 -19.02
N GLY A 125 4.20 5.04 -18.35
CA GLY A 125 3.74 4.61 -17.04
C GLY A 125 3.84 5.69 -15.97
N ILE A 126 4.95 6.43 -15.91
CA ILE A 126 5.10 7.54 -14.96
C ILE A 126 4.10 8.66 -15.24
N ASN A 127 3.84 8.99 -16.52
CA ASN A 127 2.87 10.03 -16.87
C ASN A 127 1.45 9.66 -16.41
N VAL A 128 0.99 8.46 -16.69
CA VAL A 128 -0.31 7.97 -16.22
C VAL A 128 -0.33 7.83 -14.70
N GLY A 129 0.73 7.28 -14.13
CA GLY A 129 0.85 7.08 -12.70
C GLY A 129 0.84 8.38 -11.88
N ARG A 130 1.26 9.51 -12.48
CA ARG A 130 1.22 10.82 -11.81
C ARG A 130 -0.21 11.24 -11.50
N ASP A 131 -1.14 11.06 -12.42
CA ASP A 131 -2.55 11.37 -12.19
C ASP A 131 -3.16 10.44 -11.14
N MET A 132 -2.80 9.15 -11.20
CA MET A 132 -3.25 8.16 -10.23
C MET A 132 -2.70 8.42 -8.83
N MET A 133 -1.43 8.81 -8.69
CA MET A 133 -0.85 9.17 -7.38
C MET A 133 -1.67 10.26 -6.68
N GLY A 134 -2.03 11.33 -7.42
CA GLY A 134 -2.78 12.44 -6.85
C GLY A 134 -4.16 12.02 -6.35
N THR A 135 -4.93 11.33 -7.18
CA THR A 135 -6.29 10.91 -6.84
C THR A 135 -6.33 9.87 -5.74
N MET A 136 -5.49 8.83 -5.81
CA MET A 136 -5.48 7.74 -4.84
C MET A 136 -4.93 8.18 -3.47
N SER A 137 -3.89 9.03 -3.44
CA SER A 137 -3.40 9.58 -2.18
C SER A 137 -4.45 10.44 -1.48
N ASN A 138 -5.17 11.28 -2.22
CA ASN A 138 -6.25 12.08 -1.66
C ASN A 138 -7.40 11.20 -1.13
N THR A 139 -7.80 10.20 -1.89
CA THR A 139 -8.84 9.24 -1.47
C THR A 139 -8.43 8.49 -0.19
N LEU A 140 -7.18 8.06 -0.09
CA LEU A 140 -6.66 7.37 1.08
C LEU A 140 -6.68 8.26 2.32
N ILE A 141 -6.23 9.52 2.21
CA ILE A 141 -6.28 10.49 3.32
C ILE A 141 -7.72 10.75 3.75
N LEU A 142 -8.62 10.97 2.79
CA LEU A 142 -10.04 11.20 3.09
C LEU A 142 -10.71 9.97 3.75
N ALA A 143 -10.32 8.76 3.35
CA ALA A 143 -10.82 7.53 3.97
C ALA A 143 -10.40 7.43 5.44
N PHE A 144 -9.14 7.74 5.77
CA PHE A 144 -8.67 7.75 7.15
C PHE A 144 -9.36 8.84 7.98
N VAL A 145 -9.41 10.07 7.49
CA VAL A 145 -10.10 11.18 8.18
C VAL A 145 -11.57 10.86 8.37
N GLY A 146 -12.24 10.32 7.35
CA GLY A 146 -13.64 9.92 7.43
C GLY A 146 -13.89 8.80 8.44
N GLY A 147 -12.99 7.80 8.49
CA GLY A 147 -13.06 6.72 9.47
C GLY A 147 -12.90 7.20 10.91
N SER A 148 -12.10 8.24 11.13
CA SER A 148 -11.79 8.79 12.47
C SER A 148 -12.67 9.97 12.88
N ILE A 149 -13.66 10.35 12.07
CA ILE A 149 -14.45 11.57 12.31
C ILE A 149 -15.15 11.57 13.68
N VAL A 150 -15.61 10.42 14.15
CA VAL A 150 -16.26 10.28 15.46
C VAL A 150 -15.26 10.55 16.58
N THR A 151 -14.05 9.98 16.49
CA THR A 151 -12.97 10.18 17.48
C THR A 151 -12.55 11.66 17.52
N LEU A 152 -12.38 12.28 16.35
CA LEU A 152 -12.06 13.71 16.24
C LEU A 152 -13.13 14.61 16.86
N MET A 153 -14.42 14.26 16.69
CA MET A 153 -15.53 14.98 17.28
C MET A 153 -15.55 14.82 18.80
N ILE A 154 -15.24 13.63 19.32
CA ILE A 154 -15.13 13.40 20.77
C ILE A 154 -13.98 14.24 21.35
N ASP A 155 -12.80 14.22 20.73
CA ASP A 155 -11.65 15.02 21.15
C ASP A 155 -11.97 16.52 21.14
N TYR A 156 -12.74 16.98 20.14
CA TYR A 156 -13.24 18.38 20.08
C TYR A 156 -14.22 18.70 21.22
N CYS A 157 -15.13 17.79 21.54
CA CYS A 157 -16.12 18.00 22.62
C CYS A 157 -15.50 18.04 24.01
N TYR A 158 -14.29 17.48 24.20
CA TYR A 158 -13.53 17.60 25.46
C TYR A 158 -12.88 18.98 25.65
N ASP A 159 -13.13 19.95 24.75
CA ASP A 159 -12.58 21.33 24.79
C ASP A 159 -11.04 21.33 24.93
N LEU A 160 -10.38 20.41 24.25
CA LEU A 160 -8.93 20.31 24.25
C LEU A 160 -8.34 21.53 23.58
N SER A 161 -7.27 22.09 24.17
CA SER A 161 -6.52 23.14 23.51
C SER A 161 -5.93 22.64 22.19
N TYR A 162 -5.68 23.56 21.25
CA TYR A 162 -5.10 23.22 19.92
C TYR A 162 -3.81 22.38 20.03
N TYR A 163 -2.95 22.71 21.01
CA TYR A 163 -1.72 21.96 21.24
C TYR A 163 -1.97 20.53 21.76
N GLN A 164 -2.97 20.34 22.61
CA GLN A 164 -3.35 19.01 23.08
C GLN A 164 -3.99 18.18 21.98
N LEU A 165 -4.82 18.82 21.15
CA LEU A 165 -5.47 18.16 20.03
C LEU A 165 -4.43 17.63 19.02
N ILE A 166 -3.49 18.46 18.57
CA ILE A 166 -2.45 18.07 17.61
C ILE A 166 -1.51 16.99 18.17
N ASN A 167 -1.26 17.02 19.47
CA ASN A 167 -0.41 16.03 20.14
C ASN A 167 -1.20 14.82 20.67
N SER A 168 -2.50 14.71 20.33
CA SER A 168 -3.26 13.52 20.70
C SER A 168 -2.75 12.29 19.92
N ASN A 169 -2.69 11.15 20.60
CA ASN A 169 -2.24 9.90 19.98
C ASN A 169 -3.11 9.53 18.77
N ASN A 170 -4.42 9.77 18.85
CA ASN A 170 -5.36 9.46 17.78
C ASN A 170 -5.01 10.22 16.49
N ILE A 171 -4.80 11.53 16.57
CA ILE A 171 -4.44 12.35 15.42
C ILE A 171 -3.05 12.00 14.89
N CYS A 172 -2.08 11.74 15.77
CA CYS A 172 -0.75 11.30 15.35
C CYS A 172 -0.79 9.97 14.59
N ILE A 173 -1.63 9.01 15.01
CA ILE A 173 -1.83 7.73 14.33
C ILE A 173 -2.42 7.95 12.94
N GLU A 174 -3.45 8.78 12.80
CA GLU A 174 -4.07 9.07 11.51
C GLU A 174 -3.11 9.75 10.52
N ILE A 175 -2.33 10.72 10.99
CA ILE A 175 -1.29 11.38 10.19
C ILE A 175 -0.25 10.36 9.74
N MET A 176 0.21 9.50 10.65
CA MET A 176 1.18 8.44 10.36
C MET A 176 0.67 7.46 9.31
N GLN A 177 -0.59 7.02 9.42
CA GLN A 177 -1.24 6.15 8.45
C GLN A 177 -1.34 6.81 7.08
N GLY A 178 -1.85 8.04 7.04
CA GLY A 178 -1.99 8.81 5.81
C GLY A 178 -0.65 9.03 5.10
N LEU A 179 0.38 9.47 5.81
CA LEU A 179 1.71 9.71 5.27
C LEU A 179 2.37 8.41 4.78
N SER A 180 2.36 7.37 5.60
CA SER A 180 2.98 6.08 5.24
C SER A 180 2.32 5.46 4.02
N GLY A 181 0.98 5.48 3.96
CA GLY A 181 0.21 4.94 2.86
C GLY A 181 0.41 5.74 1.57
N THR A 182 0.38 7.07 1.63
CA THR A 182 0.58 7.91 0.44
C THR A 182 1.98 7.78 -0.14
N ILE A 183 3.02 7.70 0.69
CA ILE A 183 4.39 7.45 0.21
C ILE A 183 4.47 6.04 -0.41
N GLY A 184 3.80 5.05 0.17
CA GLY A 184 3.69 3.71 -0.42
C GLY A 184 3.10 3.74 -1.83
N ILE A 185 1.99 4.47 -2.04
CA ILE A 185 1.36 4.67 -3.35
C ILE A 185 2.34 5.35 -4.32
N VAL A 186 2.97 6.45 -3.91
CA VAL A 186 3.90 7.22 -4.75
C VAL A 186 5.07 6.38 -5.22
N LEU A 187 5.65 5.55 -4.35
CA LEU A 187 6.78 4.69 -4.70
C LEU A 187 6.37 3.44 -5.49
N THR A 188 5.12 3.00 -5.38
CA THR A 188 4.59 1.91 -6.20
C THR A 188 4.63 2.26 -7.69
N VAL A 189 4.35 3.51 -8.06
CA VAL A 189 4.27 3.94 -9.45
C VAL A 189 5.58 3.74 -10.22
N PRO A 190 6.73 4.30 -9.82
CA PRO A 190 7.97 4.10 -10.55
C PRO A 190 8.43 2.64 -10.54
N PHE A 191 8.23 1.94 -9.43
CA PHE A 191 8.63 0.55 -9.32
C PHE A 191 7.80 -0.35 -10.25
N THR A 192 6.47 -0.26 -10.22
CA THR A 192 5.58 -1.04 -11.09
C THR A 192 5.79 -0.68 -12.55
N SER A 193 5.95 0.61 -12.88
CA SER A 193 6.20 1.05 -14.26
C SER A 193 7.48 0.44 -14.84
N LEU A 194 8.56 0.48 -14.07
CA LEU A 194 9.83 -0.09 -14.50
C LEU A 194 9.74 -1.60 -14.66
N LEU A 195 9.19 -2.27 -13.65
CA LEU A 195 9.10 -3.73 -13.65
C LEU A 195 8.24 -4.24 -14.81
N THR A 196 7.08 -3.62 -15.02
CA THR A 196 6.16 -3.98 -16.10
C THR A 196 6.80 -3.76 -17.47
N ALA A 197 7.43 -2.60 -17.72
CA ALA A 197 8.09 -2.31 -18.98
C ALA A 197 9.22 -3.31 -19.31
N VAL A 198 10.02 -3.68 -18.32
CA VAL A 198 11.11 -4.65 -18.49
C VAL A 198 10.57 -6.06 -18.72
N MET A 199 9.59 -6.50 -17.93
CA MET A 199 9.06 -7.86 -18.02
C MET A 199 8.31 -8.10 -19.32
N ILE A 200 7.50 -7.16 -19.77
CA ILE A 200 6.76 -7.28 -21.05
C ILE A 200 7.74 -7.41 -22.21
N LYS A 201 8.74 -6.54 -22.32
CA LYS A 201 9.75 -6.61 -23.40
C LYS A 201 10.54 -7.89 -23.37
N LYS A 202 10.94 -8.38 -22.21
CA LYS A 202 11.65 -9.64 -22.08
C LYS A 202 10.80 -10.84 -22.50
N TYR A 203 9.51 -10.82 -22.16
CA TYR A 203 8.57 -11.89 -22.51
C TYR A 203 8.33 -11.96 -24.01
N HIS A 204 8.07 -10.81 -24.66
CA HIS A 204 7.84 -10.76 -26.11
C HIS A 204 9.08 -11.17 -26.91
N LYS A 205 10.27 -10.71 -26.51
CA LYS A 205 11.54 -11.10 -27.16
C LYS A 205 11.77 -12.62 -27.08
N LYS A 206 11.44 -13.25 -25.95
CA LYS A 206 11.56 -14.70 -25.80
C LYS A 206 10.56 -15.47 -26.67
N LYS A 207 9.35 -14.93 -26.83
CA LYS A 207 8.30 -15.55 -27.66
C LYS A 207 8.64 -15.49 -29.16
N GLU A 208 9.23 -14.39 -29.63
CA GLU A 208 9.73 -14.25 -31.00
C GLU A 208 10.85 -15.26 -31.31
N GLN A 209 11.86 -15.38 -30.43
CA GLN A 209 12.96 -16.31 -30.58
C GLN A 209 12.49 -17.77 -30.63
N THR A 210 11.44 -18.12 -29.88
CA THR A 210 10.89 -19.48 -29.89
C THR A 210 10.11 -19.77 -31.18
N LYS A 211 9.57 -18.74 -31.83
CA LYS A 211 8.81 -18.87 -33.07
C LYS A 211 9.71 -18.98 -34.31
N ASP A 212 10.90 -18.39 -34.25
CA ASP A 212 11.90 -18.46 -35.33
C ASP A 212 12.76 -19.75 -35.28
N SER A 213 12.71 -20.48 -34.17
CA SER A 213 13.48 -21.72 -33.95
C SER A 213 12.66 -23.01 -34.12
N GLY A 214 11.38 -22.94 -34.43
CA GLY A 214 10.50 -24.11 -34.70
C GLY A 214 9.86 -24.04 -36.05
#